data_0cfd7d05e099fa1321fda8773600dd26
#
_entry.id   0cfd7d05e099fa1321fda8773600dd26
#
_cell.length_a   1.000
_cell.length_b   1.000
_cell.length_c   1.000
_cell.angle_alpha   90.00
_cell.angle_beta   90.00
_cell.angle_gamma   90.00
#
_symmetry.space_group_name_H-M   'P 1'
#
loop_
_entity.id
_entity.type
_entity.pdbx_description
1 polymer ?
#
loop_
_entity_poly.entity_id
_entity_poly.type
_entity_poly.pdbx_seq_one_letter_code
_entity_poly.pdbx_strand_id
1 'polypeptide(L)'
;VLLLVLWNMAAHTDRMAEAQIKHFTAFFPTEGNSLEYGNIMKAKIAEVTGAECEELWLSGQTKEQALNSYIASGRYPDFIQGEKNLYEAEALIPIDEYWEEYPNIRQYMTNEQWDMLRQEDGHIYWIPQIGVTNGKSSDVIHDGEAFWIQTRVLKWAGYPEVHTVEQYFDLLE
;
A
#
# COMPACT_ATOMS: atom_id res chain seq x y z
N VAL A 1 -17.81 30.73 -38.50
CA VAL A 1 -17.69 29.25 -38.40
C VAL A 1 -16.42 28.89 -37.62
N LEU A 2 -15.27 29.48 -37.96
CA LEU A 2 -13.97 29.16 -37.29
C LEU A 2 -13.95 29.53 -35.80
N LEU A 3 -14.53 30.66 -35.39
CA LEU A 3 -14.65 31.11 -34.02
C LEU A 3 -15.55 30.21 -33.15
N LEU A 4 -16.59 29.61 -33.70
CA LEU A 4 -17.46 28.66 -33.03
C LEU A 4 -16.78 27.31 -32.78
N VAL A 5 -15.90 26.89 -33.70
CA VAL A 5 -15.12 25.65 -33.56
C VAL A 5 -14.04 25.81 -32.46
N LEU A 6 -13.36 26.95 -32.42
CA LEU A 6 -12.37 27.26 -31.39
C LEU A 6 -13.00 27.41 -30.03
N TRP A 7 -14.20 27.97 -29.91
CA TRP A 7 -14.92 28.07 -28.64
C TRP A 7 -15.44 26.71 -28.16
N ASN A 8 -15.89 25.83 -29.06
CA ASN A 8 -16.25 24.46 -28.72
C ASN A 8 -15.03 23.61 -28.30
N MET A 9 -13.86 23.83 -28.89
CA MET A 9 -12.62 23.16 -28.48
C MET A 9 -12.14 23.66 -27.10
N ALA A 10 -12.20 24.97 -26.84
CA ALA A 10 -11.89 25.53 -25.52
C ALA A 10 -12.87 25.06 -24.44
N ALA A 11 -14.18 25.02 -24.73
CA ALA A 11 -15.19 24.51 -23.83
C ALA A 11 -15.10 22.99 -23.60
N HIS A 12 -14.50 22.25 -24.54
CA HIS A 12 -14.24 20.82 -24.37
C HIS A 12 -12.98 20.55 -23.53
N THR A 13 -11.93 21.39 -23.64
CA THR A 13 -10.76 21.34 -22.78
C THR A 13 -11.08 21.77 -21.35
N ASP A 14 -11.92 22.78 -21.13
CA ASP A 14 -12.37 23.15 -19.79
C ASP A 14 -13.28 22.09 -19.10
N ARG A 15 -14.02 21.29 -19.88
CA ARG A 15 -14.81 20.17 -19.34
C ARG A 15 -14.00 18.95 -18.96
N MET A 16 -12.76 18.83 -19.42
CA MET A 16 -11.83 17.76 -19.00
C MET A 16 -11.04 18.16 -17.75
N ALA A 17 -11.16 19.40 -17.26
CA ALA A 17 -10.35 19.96 -16.19
C ALA A 17 -10.96 19.90 -14.78
N GLU A 18 -12.16 19.35 -14.61
CA GLU A 18 -12.76 19.02 -13.31
C GLU A 18 -13.12 17.54 -13.24
N ALA A 19 -12.16 16.66 -13.49
CA ALA A 19 -12.26 15.31 -12.94
C ALA A 19 -12.26 15.48 -11.41
N GLN A 20 -13.43 15.34 -10.80
CA GLN A 20 -13.60 15.46 -9.35
C GLN A 20 -12.66 14.47 -8.69
N ILE A 21 -11.65 14.98 -7.95
CA ILE A 21 -10.71 14.14 -7.21
C ILE A 21 -11.52 13.30 -6.22
N LYS A 22 -11.35 12.00 -6.29
CA LYS A 22 -11.97 11.06 -5.34
C LYS A 22 -11.18 11.06 -4.04
N HIS A 23 -11.85 11.33 -2.93
CA HIS A 23 -11.26 11.26 -1.61
C HIS A 23 -11.57 9.92 -0.97
N PHE A 24 -10.58 9.34 -0.33
CA PHE A 24 -10.72 8.10 0.44
C PHE A 24 -9.82 8.14 1.68
N THR A 25 -10.16 7.34 2.67
CA THR A 25 -9.46 7.23 3.94
C THR A 25 -8.66 5.93 3.99
N ALA A 26 -7.45 5.97 4.56
CA ALA A 26 -6.64 4.79 4.80
C ALA A 26 -6.06 4.79 6.21
N PHE A 27 -6.27 3.71 6.96
CA PHE A 27 -5.72 3.56 8.30
C PHE A 27 -4.44 2.75 8.29
N PHE A 28 -3.39 3.35 8.81
CA PHE A 28 -2.08 2.76 9.03
C PHE A 28 -1.87 2.48 10.52
N PRO A 29 -1.77 1.20 10.95
CA PRO A 29 -1.71 0.83 12.37
C PRO A 29 -0.31 1.01 12.96
N THR A 30 0.31 2.14 12.66
CA THR A 30 1.62 2.58 13.17
C THR A 30 1.54 4.04 13.58
N GLU A 31 2.48 4.50 14.41
CA GLU A 31 2.63 5.91 14.68
C GLU A 31 3.12 6.63 13.43
N GLY A 32 2.51 7.74 13.11
CA GLY A 32 2.84 8.53 11.94
C GLY A 32 2.12 9.88 11.94
N ASN A 33 2.37 10.66 10.91
CA ASN A 33 1.69 11.93 10.70
C ASN A 33 1.22 12.02 9.26
N SER A 34 0.01 12.52 9.09
CA SER A 34 -0.49 12.85 7.76
C SER A 34 0.38 13.93 7.12
N LEU A 35 0.51 13.87 5.82
CA LEU A 35 1.22 14.89 5.06
C LEU A 35 0.50 16.23 5.20
N GLU A 36 1.28 17.30 5.32
CA GLU A 36 0.72 18.66 5.45
C GLU A 36 -0.14 19.02 4.23
N TYR A 37 -1.15 19.84 4.49
CA TYR A 37 -1.96 20.41 3.43
C TYR A 37 -1.09 21.20 2.44
N GLY A 38 -1.28 20.95 1.15
CA GLY A 38 -0.47 21.56 0.10
C GLY A 38 0.85 20.83 -0.19
N ASN A 39 1.06 19.63 0.36
CA ASN A 39 2.22 18.80 0.01
C ASN A 39 2.27 18.54 -1.51
N ILE A 40 3.37 18.94 -2.15
CA ILE A 40 3.53 18.89 -3.62
C ILE A 40 3.42 17.46 -4.16
N MET A 41 3.94 16.46 -3.44
CA MET A 41 3.89 15.06 -3.87
C MET A 41 2.46 14.53 -3.81
N LYS A 42 1.74 14.81 -2.72
CA LYS A 42 0.34 14.44 -2.56
C LYS A 42 -0.54 15.06 -3.66
N ALA A 43 -0.36 16.35 -3.91
CA ALA A 43 -1.05 17.06 -4.99
C ALA A 43 -0.74 16.45 -6.38
N LYS A 44 0.53 16.08 -6.62
CA LYS A 44 0.90 15.45 -7.91
C LYS A 44 0.33 14.06 -8.06
N ILE A 45 0.26 13.28 -7.00
CA ILE A 45 -0.41 11.97 -7.02
C ILE A 45 -1.89 12.15 -7.33
N ALA A 46 -2.57 13.07 -6.65
CA ALA A 46 -3.98 13.35 -6.89
C ALA A 46 -4.25 13.81 -8.33
N GLU A 47 -3.40 14.66 -8.89
CA GLU A 47 -3.48 15.10 -10.31
C GLU A 47 -3.37 13.92 -11.28
N VAL A 48 -2.42 13.00 -11.04
CA VAL A 48 -2.14 11.88 -11.96
C VAL A 48 -3.17 10.76 -11.83
N THR A 49 -3.62 10.49 -10.60
CA THR A 49 -4.51 9.34 -10.30
C THR A 49 -5.98 9.71 -10.25
N GLY A 50 -6.31 10.98 -10.09
CA GLY A 50 -7.67 11.45 -9.82
C GLY A 50 -8.17 11.05 -8.42
N ALA A 51 -7.26 10.70 -7.49
CA ALA A 51 -7.62 10.26 -6.15
C ALA A 51 -6.67 10.83 -5.09
N GLU A 52 -7.21 11.15 -3.91
CA GLU A 52 -6.47 11.67 -2.76
C GLU A 52 -6.80 10.87 -1.52
N CYS A 53 -5.74 10.45 -0.80
CA CYS A 53 -5.83 9.70 0.45
C CYS A 53 -5.79 10.63 1.66
N GLU A 54 -6.70 10.42 2.60
CA GLU A 54 -6.58 10.90 3.97
C GLU A 54 -5.98 9.79 4.83
N GLU A 55 -4.73 9.98 5.27
CA GLU A 55 -4.00 9.03 6.09
C GLU A 55 -4.44 9.14 7.54
N LEU A 56 -4.90 8.03 8.12
CA LEU A 56 -5.25 7.89 9.53
C LEU A 56 -4.18 7.07 10.23
N TRP A 57 -3.60 7.59 11.32
CA TRP A 57 -2.49 6.99 12.05
C TRP A 57 -2.89 6.65 13.48
N LEU A 58 -2.10 5.81 14.16
CA LEU A 58 -2.25 5.62 15.60
C LEU A 58 -2.00 6.93 16.35
N SER A 59 -2.85 7.22 17.33
CA SER A 59 -2.75 8.42 18.16
C SER A 59 -2.88 8.04 19.63
N GLY A 60 -1.78 7.62 20.26
CA GLY A 60 -1.71 7.27 21.67
C GLY A 60 -2.44 5.99 22.09
N GLN A 61 -2.87 5.18 21.13
CA GLN A 61 -3.54 3.88 21.33
C GLN A 61 -2.73 2.77 20.67
N THR A 62 -2.91 1.53 21.11
CA THR A 62 -2.30 0.38 20.41
C THR A 62 -3.07 0.05 19.14
N LYS A 63 -2.41 -0.65 18.20
CA LYS A 63 -3.05 -1.20 17.00
C LYS A 63 -4.31 -1.99 17.34
N GLU A 64 -4.22 -2.89 18.31
CA GLU A 64 -5.35 -3.72 18.74
C GLU A 64 -6.53 -2.89 19.27
N GLN A 65 -6.25 -1.87 20.07
CA GLN A 65 -7.30 -0.96 20.58
C GLN A 65 -7.97 -0.20 19.43
N ALA A 66 -7.20 0.27 18.45
CA ALA A 66 -7.74 0.97 17.29
C ALA A 66 -8.64 0.06 16.45
N LEU A 67 -8.17 -1.16 16.12
CA LEU A 67 -8.93 -2.14 15.35
C LEU A 67 -10.22 -2.56 16.08
N ASN A 68 -10.15 -2.83 17.36
CA ASN A 68 -11.33 -3.15 18.17
C ASN A 68 -12.34 -2.01 18.22
N SER A 69 -11.87 -0.76 18.20
CA SER A 69 -12.75 0.42 18.13
C SER A 69 -13.49 0.49 16.79
N TYR A 70 -12.81 0.23 15.67
CA TYR A 70 -13.46 0.13 14.36
C TYR A 70 -14.50 -0.97 14.32
N ILE A 71 -14.15 -2.17 14.80
CA ILE A 71 -15.07 -3.33 14.86
C ILE A 71 -16.29 -2.99 15.73
N ALA A 72 -16.09 -2.44 16.92
CA ALA A 72 -17.19 -2.10 17.83
C ALA A 72 -18.11 -1.00 17.31
N SER A 73 -17.57 -0.05 16.55
CA SER A 73 -18.37 1.05 15.98
C SER A 73 -19.03 0.69 14.65
N GLY A 74 -18.55 -0.32 13.95
CA GLY A 74 -18.96 -0.64 12.59
C GLY A 74 -18.63 0.45 11.57
N ARG A 75 -17.74 1.39 11.91
CA ARG A 75 -17.32 2.51 11.04
C ARG A 75 -15.86 2.30 10.67
N TYR A 76 -15.63 1.93 9.43
CA TYR A 76 -14.31 1.62 8.91
C TYR A 76 -13.81 2.70 7.96
N PRO A 77 -12.49 2.94 7.88
CA PRO A 77 -11.92 3.67 6.75
C PRO A 77 -12.09 2.86 5.46
N ASP A 78 -11.92 3.52 4.31
CA ASP A 78 -12.04 2.86 3.01
C ASP A 78 -10.96 1.79 2.82
N PHE A 79 -9.75 2.04 3.34
CA PHE A 79 -8.65 1.08 3.38
C PHE A 79 -8.15 0.88 4.81
N ILE A 80 -7.91 -0.36 5.17
CA ILE A 80 -7.35 -0.76 6.47
C ILE A 80 -6.40 -1.93 6.26
N GLN A 81 -5.32 -1.99 7.03
CA GLN A 81 -4.44 -3.15 6.97
C GLN A 81 -5.22 -4.43 7.31
N GLY A 82 -5.15 -5.44 6.44
CA GLY A 82 -5.82 -6.72 6.64
C GLY A 82 -5.29 -7.45 7.87
N GLU A 83 -6.21 -7.82 8.76
CA GLU A 83 -5.93 -8.55 9.99
C GLU A 83 -7.01 -9.61 10.20
N LYS A 84 -6.63 -10.70 10.87
CA LYS A 84 -7.55 -11.82 11.08
C LYS A 84 -8.83 -11.45 11.82
N ASN A 85 -8.74 -10.60 12.84
CA ASN A 85 -9.90 -10.14 13.59
C ASN A 85 -10.87 -9.28 12.76
N LEU A 86 -10.38 -8.55 11.75
CA LEU A 86 -11.24 -7.82 10.80
C LEU A 86 -11.98 -8.78 9.86
N TYR A 87 -11.30 -9.84 9.43
CA TYR A 87 -11.91 -10.91 8.64
C TYR A 87 -12.97 -11.64 9.44
N GLU A 88 -12.67 -12.07 10.66
CA GLU A 88 -13.61 -12.73 11.58
C GLU A 88 -14.82 -11.85 11.95
N ALA A 89 -14.65 -10.53 11.93
CA ALA A 89 -15.72 -9.55 12.15
C ALA A 89 -16.50 -9.18 10.87
N GLU A 90 -16.23 -9.85 9.76
CA GLU A 90 -16.85 -9.59 8.44
C GLU A 90 -16.70 -8.10 8.00
N ALA A 91 -15.59 -7.47 8.41
CA ALA A 91 -15.31 -6.06 8.16
C ALA A 91 -14.62 -5.79 6.81
N LEU A 92 -14.19 -6.82 6.13
CA LEU A 92 -13.45 -6.75 4.86
C LEU A 92 -14.31 -7.25 3.70
N ILE A 93 -14.13 -6.66 2.53
CA ILE A 93 -14.76 -7.12 1.29
C ILE A 93 -13.80 -8.05 0.52
N PRO A 94 -14.30 -9.07 -0.18
CA PRO A 94 -13.48 -9.93 -1.03
C PRO A 94 -13.03 -9.17 -2.27
N ILE A 95 -11.72 -8.94 -2.41
CA ILE A 95 -11.15 -8.16 -3.52
C ILE A 95 -11.13 -8.93 -4.84
N ASP A 96 -11.12 -10.26 -4.80
CA ASP A 96 -11.11 -11.12 -5.99
C ASP A 96 -12.42 -11.08 -6.77
N GLU A 97 -13.53 -10.65 -6.19
CA GLU A 97 -14.78 -10.42 -6.89
C GLU A 97 -14.72 -9.23 -7.87
N TYR A 98 -13.78 -8.31 -7.68
CA TYR A 98 -13.63 -7.10 -8.49
C TYR A 98 -12.53 -7.22 -9.57
N TRP A 99 -11.88 -8.36 -9.74
CA TRP A 99 -10.75 -8.50 -10.66
C TRP A 99 -11.08 -8.31 -12.13
N GLU A 100 -12.31 -8.62 -12.52
CA GLU A 100 -12.76 -8.40 -13.90
C GLU A 100 -12.90 -6.90 -14.20
N GLU A 101 -13.37 -6.15 -13.21
CA GLU A 101 -13.55 -4.71 -13.30
C GLU A 101 -12.22 -3.95 -13.13
N TYR A 102 -11.31 -4.51 -12.30
CA TYR A 102 -10.00 -3.92 -11.98
C TYR A 102 -8.84 -4.88 -12.27
N PRO A 103 -8.55 -5.18 -13.55
CA PRO A 103 -7.58 -6.20 -13.93
C PRO A 103 -6.14 -5.90 -13.46
N ASN A 104 -5.81 -4.64 -13.19
CA ASN A 104 -4.49 -4.25 -12.68
C ASN A 104 -4.21 -4.84 -11.29
N ILE A 105 -5.23 -5.03 -10.46
CA ILE A 105 -5.08 -5.66 -9.14
C ILE A 105 -4.63 -7.11 -9.33
N ARG A 106 -5.32 -7.85 -10.20
CA ARG A 106 -4.99 -9.25 -10.46
C ARG A 106 -3.59 -9.45 -11.04
N GLN A 107 -3.13 -8.53 -11.88
CA GLN A 107 -1.82 -8.60 -12.55
C GLN A 107 -0.65 -8.33 -11.60
N TYR A 108 -0.92 -7.85 -10.38
CA TYR A 108 0.09 -7.49 -9.39
C TYR A 108 0.90 -8.69 -8.89
N MET A 109 0.30 -9.88 -8.84
CA MET A 109 0.94 -11.13 -8.41
C MET A 109 0.56 -12.28 -9.34
N THR A 110 1.31 -13.41 -9.24
CA THR A 110 0.97 -14.64 -9.96
C THR A 110 -0.25 -15.32 -9.35
N ASN A 111 -0.88 -16.23 -10.10
CA ASN A 111 -2.02 -16.99 -9.57
C ASN A 111 -1.65 -17.78 -8.31
N GLU A 112 -0.45 -18.39 -8.29
CA GLU A 112 0.05 -19.15 -7.14
C GLU A 112 0.22 -18.26 -5.91
N GLN A 113 0.67 -17.00 -6.09
CA GLN A 113 0.80 -16.05 -5.00
C GLN A 113 -0.58 -15.63 -4.48
N TRP A 114 -1.54 -15.39 -5.38
CA TRP A 114 -2.92 -15.09 -5.00
C TRP A 114 -3.59 -16.26 -4.26
N ASP A 115 -3.39 -17.50 -4.72
CA ASP A 115 -3.96 -18.69 -4.08
C ASP A 115 -3.45 -18.90 -2.64
N MET A 116 -2.22 -18.45 -2.33
CA MET A 116 -1.68 -18.49 -0.96
C MET A 116 -2.39 -17.52 0.01
N LEU A 117 -3.10 -16.53 -0.50
CA LEU A 117 -3.81 -15.52 0.30
C LEU A 117 -5.28 -15.88 0.52
N ARG A 118 -5.80 -16.94 -0.16
CA ARG A 118 -7.19 -17.35 0.00
C ARG A 118 -7.47 -17.77 1.43
N GLN A 119 -8.57 -17.23 1.94
CA GLN A 119 -9.10 -17.61 3.23
C GLN A 119 -9.92 -18.90 3.14
N GLU A 120 -10.44 -19.36 4.27
CA GLU A 120 -11.20 -20.64 4.35
C GLU A 120 -12.43 -20.66 3.46
N ASP A 121 -13.04 -19.50 3.19
CA ASP A 121 -14.19 -19.33 2.30
C ASP A 121 -13.83 -19.30 0.80
N GLY A 122 -12.53 -19.35 0.48
CA GLY A 122 -12.01 -19.34 -0.88
C GLY A 122 -11.80 -17.94 -1.48
N HIS A 123 -12.06 -16.88 -0.72
CA HIS A 123 -11.90 -15.50 -1.16
C HIS A 123 -10.59 -14.85 -0.66
N ILE A 124 -10.23 -13.73 -1.26
CA ILE A 124 -9.04 -12.93 -0.94
C ILE A 124 -9.48 -11.55 -0.45
N TYR A 125 -9.00 -11.13 0.71
CA TYR A 125 -9.44 -9.91 1.40
C TYR A 125 -8.35 -8.84 1.55
N TRP A 126 -7.09 -9.17 1.28
CA TRP A 126 -5.98 -8.21 1.38
C TRP A 126 -4.89 -8.47 0.36
N ILE A 127 -4.15 -7.43 0.08
CA ILE A 127 -2.94 -7.46 -0.73
C ILE A 127 -1.76 -7.38 0.24
N PRO A 128 -0.80 -8.31 0.20
CA PRO A 128 0.36 -8.27 1.09
C PRO A 128 1.29 -7.11 0.73
N GLN A 129 2.12 -6.72 1.67
CA GLN A 129 3.26 -5.88 1.35
C GLN A 129 4.16 -6.58 0.34
N ILE A 130 4.75 -5.77 -0.54
CA ILE A 130 5.70 -6.23 -1.55
C ILE A 130 6.92 -6.83 -0.83
N GLY A 131 7.34 -8.01 -1.25
CA GLY A 131 8.59 -8.63 -0.79
C GLY A 131 8.43 -10.04 -0.22
N VAL A 132 7.45 -10.30 0.64
CA VAL A 132 7.27 -11.63 1.24
C VAL A 132 5.79 -12.02 1.30
N THR A 133 5.43 -13.07 0.59
CA THR A 133 4.11 -13.70 0.69
C THR A 133 4.27 -15.06 1.36
N ASN A 134 3.70 -15.22 2.57
CA ASN A 134 3.77 -16.48 3.34
C ASN A 134 5.19 -17.07 3.47
N GLY A 135 6.18 -16.23 3.76
CA GLY A 135 7.58 -16.62 3.93
C GLY A 135 8.33 -16.95 2.63
N LYS A 136 7.72 -16.71 1.46
CA LYS A 136 8.40 -16.81 0.17
C LYS A 136 8.76 -15.43 -0.34
N SER A 137 10.02 -15.23 -0.67
CA SER A 137 10.47 -14.01 -1.35
C SER A 137 9.74 -13.87 -2.68
N SER A 138 9.09 -12.73 -2.90
CA SER A 138 8.75 -12.32 -4.26
C SER A 138 10.02 -11.77 -4.91
N ASP A 139 10.13 -11.86 -6.24
CA ASP A 139 11.28 -11.35 -7.01
C ASP A 139 11.39 -9.82 -7.00
N VAL A 140 10.81 -9.18 -5.99
CA VAL A 140 10.82 -7.72 -5.87
C VAL A 140 12.09 -7.28 -5.17
N ILE A 141 12.78 -6.36 -5.80
CA ILE A 141 13.94 -5.64 -5.27
C ILE A 141 13.56 -5.02 -3.92
N HIS A 142 14.44 -5.17 -2.93
CA HIS A 142 14.30 -4.67 -1.57
C HIS A 142 13.74 -3.25 -1.52
N ASP A 143 12.78 -3.03 -0.67
CA ASP A 143 12.23 -1.72 -0.31
C ASP A 143 13.11 -0.94 0.70
N GLY A 144 14.31 -1.43 0.95
CA GLY A 144 15.26 -0.86 1.91
C GLY A 144 15.36 -1.64 3.23
N GLU A 145 14.53 -2.65 3.46
CA GLU A 145 14.67 -3.54 4.61
C GLU A 145 15.77 -4.57 4.34
N ALA A 146 16.91 -4.40 4.98
CA ALA A 146 18.07 -5.27 4.82
C ALA A 146 18.99 -5.22 6.04
N PHE A 147 19.85 -6.22 6.17
CA PHE A 147 20.98 -6.14 7.08
C PHE A 147 22.02 -5.17 6.50
N TRP A 148 22.23 -4.04 7.18
CA TRP A 148 23.14 -2.99 6.72
C TRP A 148 24.49 -3.12 7.39
N ILE A 149 25.56 -3.03 6.61
CA ILE A 149 26.92 -2.99 7.11
C ILE A 149 27.63 -1.72 6.64
N GLN A 150 28.40 -1.08 7.52
CA GLN A 150 29.16 0.08 7.14
C GLN A 150 30.28 -0.32 6.20
N THR A 151 30.47 0.42 5.12
CA THR A 151 31.53 0.18 4.13
C THR A 151 32.93 0.11 4.77
N ARG A 152 33.18 0.86 5.86
CA ARG A 152 34.45 0.82 6.60
C ARG A 152 34.70 -0.55 7.25
N VAL A 153 33.64 -1.23 7.75
CA VAL A 153 33.73 -2.57 8.34
C VAL A 153 34.03 -3.59 7.25
N LEU A 154 33.28 -3.55 6.15
CA LEU A 154 33.56 -4.42 5.00
C LEU A 154 34.98 -4.26 4.49
N LYS A 155 35.46 -3.01 4.37
CA LYS A 155 36.83 -2.72 3.92
C LYS A 155 37.87 -3.27 4.91
N TRP A 156 37.64 -3.09 6.22
CA TRP A 156 38.51 -3.61 7.26
C TRP A 156 38.60 -5.13 7.20
N ALA A 157 37.48 -5.82 7.00
CA ALA A 157 37.39 -7.26 6.90
C ALA A 157 37.82 -7.82 5.53
N GLY A 158 38.24 -6.99 4.58
CA GLY A 158 38.68 -7.42 3.24
C GLY A 158 37.57 -7.79 2.28
N TYR A 159 36.34 -7.24 2.46
CA TYR A 159 35.17 -7.51 1.63
C TYR A 159 34.78 -8.98 1.56
N PRO A 160 34.54 -9.66 2.70
CA PRO A 160 34.09 -11.06 2.69
C PRO A 160 32.71 -11.18 2.03
N GLU A 161 32.48 -12.33 1.40
CA GLU A 161 31.15 -12.69 0.96
C GLU A 161 30.33 -13.13 2.19
N VAL A 162 29.16 -12.51 2.40
CA VAL A 162 28.25 -12.78 3.51
C VAL A 162 26.94 -13.32 2.93
N HIS A 163 26.66 -14.59 3.19
CA HIS A 163 25.48 -15.29 2.67
C HIS A 163 24.51 -15.73 3.75
N THR A 164 24.91 -15.74 5.03
CA THR A 164 24.08 -16.15 6.16
C THR A 164 24.08 -15.10 7.26
N VAL A 165 23.05 -15.16 8.12
CA VAL A 165 22.92 -14.27 9.29
C VAL A 165 24.06 -14.50 10.28
N GLU A 166 24.52 -15.74 10.44
CA GLU A 166 25.65 -16.09 11.29
C GLU A 166 26.93 -15.40 10.78
N GLN A 167 27.23 -15.49 9.49
CA GLN A 167 28.37 -14.80 8.89
C GLN A 167 28.30 -13.29 9.03
N TYR A 168 27.08 -12.72 9.01
CA TYR A 168 26.88 -11.31 9.27
C TYR A 168 27.23 -10.94 10.71
N PHE A 169 26.81 -11.75 11.70
CA PHE A 169 27.15 -11.52 13.11
C PHE A 169 28.64 -11.72 13.38
N ASP A 170 29.27 -12.74 12.82
CA ASP A 170 30.73 -12.96 12.92
C ASP A 170 31.54 -11.76 12.40
N LEU A 171 30.99 -11.03 11.42
CA LEU A 171 31.62 -9.84 10.87
C LEU A 171 31.49 -8.60 11.78
N LEU A 172 30.54 -8.62 12.73
CA LEU A 172 30.30 -7.52 13.67
C LEU A 172 31.06 -7.69 15.00
N GLU A 173 31.58 -8.89 15.32
CA GLU A 173 32.41 -9.17 16.48
C GLU A 173 33.89 -8.82 16.23
#